data_361258dd34147bc18a2392b127b15343
#
_entry.id   361258dd34147bc18a2392b127b15343
#
_cell.length_a   1.000
_cell.length_b   1.000
_cell.length_c   1.000
_cell.angle_alpha   90.00
_cell.angle_beta   90.00
_cell.angle_gamma   90.00
#
_symmetry.space_group_name_H-M   'P 1'
#
loop_
_entity.id
_entity.type
_entity.pdbx_description
1 polymer ?
#
loop_
_entity_poly.entity_id
_entity_poly.type
_entity_poly.pdbx_seq_one_letter_code
_entity_poly.pdbx_strand_id
1 'polypeptide(L)'
;MKSSIKYILIIALCTLSFCPLRAQLLYEVSGNSAKQKSYILAINRLVPMQFLDTIPNVFKCFGNCDKVITEFAMQDYEALAALRQAAVLPDSVKLSNFYTESEYEFIDNSLRINLGMGLDQLCRMKPSYLTEMFRTELMKQWLQYDEQQSMESFFELVAAERNMPVIGLDKIGETMYMLFDREPFHWQCQELLKVIQYPENEVKQERTIKAMYLDGRLSDIAYQVKGPDNTSSISFSDYKVYCQRNQQWVKRLKPYLTEGAAFITLNAIYLGGEEGLLEQLRAAGY
;
A
#
# COMPACT_ATOMS: atom_id res chain seq x y z
N MET A 1 48.46 -33.95 -7.25
CA MET A 1 48.17 -32.61 -7.83
C MET A 1 46.81 -32.52 -8.55
N LYS A 2 46.40 -33.48 -9.39
CA LYS A 2 45.08 -33.38 -10.11
C LYS A 2 43.84 -33.46 -9.19
N SER A 3 43.92 -34.09 -8.02
CA SER A 3 42.79 -34.20 -7.07
C SER A 3 42.55 -32.92 -6.29
N SER A 4 43.60 -32.22 -5.86
CA SER A 4 43.51 -30.97 -5.09
C SER A 4 42.93 -29.82 -5.87
N ILE A 5 43.17 -29.78 -7.20
CA ILE A 5 42.62 -28.74 -8.10
C ILE A 5 41.10 -28.91 -8.25
N LYS A 6 40.56 -30.12 -8.26
CA LYS A 6 39.11 -30.38 -8.34
C LYS A 6 38.38 -29.87 -7.09
N TYR A 7 38.94 -30.04 -5.90
CA TYR A 7 38.32 -29.54 -4.64
C TYR A 7 38.37 -28.01 -4.55
N ILE A 8 39.42 -27.37 -5.04
CA ILE A 8 39.55 -25.90 -5.09
C ILE A 8 38.49 -25.31 -6.07
N LEU A 9 38.27 -25.98 -7.21
CA LEU A 9 37.26 -25.54 -8.18
C LEU A 9 35.83 -25.69 -7.63
N ILE A 10 35.54 -26.75 -6.87
CA ILE A 10 34.20 -26.96 -6.26
C ILE A 10 33.96 -25.95 -5.13
N ILE A 11 34.98 -25.64 -4.32
CA ILE A 11 34.87 -24.62 -3.26
C ILE A 11 34.68 -23.22 -3.88
N ALA A 12 35.40 -22.91 -4.96
CA ALA A 12 35.22 -21.63 -5.67
C ALA A 12 33.84 -21.51 -6.33
N LEU A 13 33.23 -22.61 -6.80
CA LEU A 13 31.87 -22.62 -7.35
C LEU A 13 30.80 -22.46 -6.24
N CYS A 14 31.03 -23.00 -5.05
CA CYS A 14 30.13 -22.85 -3.91
C CYS A 14 30.17 -21.46 -3.28
N THR A 15 31.29 -20.74 -3.36
CA THR A 15 31.39 -19.38 -2.83
C THR A 15 30.79 -18.31 -3.74
N LEU A 16 30.57 -18.62 -5.02
CA LEU A 16 29.90 -17.73 -5.98
C LEU A 16 28.35 -17.71 -5.84
N SER A 17 27.77 -18.59 -5.02
CA SER A 17 26.32 -18.73 -4.88
C SER A 17 25.71 -18.00 -3.68
N PHE A 18 26.48 -17.30 -2.86
CA PHE A 18 26.01 -16.43 -1.80
C PHE A 18 26.06 -14.94 -2.20
N CYS A 19 25.56 -14.63 -3.38
CA CYS A 19 25.03 -13.29 -3.55
C CYS A 19 23.71 -13.27 -2.77
N PRO A 20 23.53 -12.48 -1.70
CA PRO A 20 22.22 -12.35 -1.09
C PRO A 20 21.29 -11.91 -2.22
N LEU A 21 20.27 -12.71 -2.48
CA LEU A 21 19.18 -12.30 -3.38
C LEU A 21 18.61 -11.02 -2.75
N ARG A 22 19.13 -9.85 -3.17
CA ARG A 22 18.57 -8.58 -2.71
C ARG A 22 17.13 -8.57 -3.19
N ALA A 23 16.24 -8.31 -2.27
CA ALA A 23 14.84 -8.12 -2.50
C ALA A 23 14.61 -7.31 -3.78
N GLN A 24 13.96 -7.92 -4.78
CA GLN A 24 13.61 -7.18 -5.98
C GLN A 24 12.35 -6.36 -5.69
N LEU A 25 12.51 -5.07 -5.50
CA LEU A 25 11.41 -4.12 -5.23
C LEU A 25 11.23 -3.13 -6.39
N LEU A 26 12.20 -3.06 -7.32
CA LEU A 26 12.16 -2.22 -8.51
C LEU A 26 12.11 -3.09 -9.75
N TYR A 27 11.11 -2.90 -10.58
CA TYR A 27 10.85 -3.66 -11.80
C TYR A 27 10.89 -2.76 -13.01
N GLU A 28 11.54 -3.22 -14.08
CA GLU A 28 11.50 -2.57 -15.38
C GLU A 28 10.27 -3.04 -16.15
N VAL A 29 9.56 -2.10 -16.75
CA VAL A 29 8.40 -2.34 -17.60
C VAL A 29 8.78 -1.96 -19.02
N SER A 30 8.75 -2.92 -19.93
CA SER A 30 9.07 -2.77 -21.35
C SER A 30 8.26 -3.78 -22.17
N GLY A 31 8.32 -3.66 -23.47
CA GLY A 31 7.56 -4.56 -24.37
C GLY A 31 6.30 -3.92 -24.92
N ASN A 32 5.44 -4.72 -25.55
CA ASN A 32 4.24 -4.29 -26.24
C ASN A 32 4.51 -3.02 -27.11
N SER A 33 3.79 -1.94 -26.88
CA SER A 33 3.95 -0.67 -27.60
C SER A 33 4.76 0.38 -26.83
N ALA A 34 5.44 0.00 -25.75
CA ALA A 34 6.24 0.91 -24.95
C ALA A 34 7.45 1.46 -25.74
N LYS A 35 7.52 2.78 -25.89
CA LYS A 35 8.62 3.44 -26.62
C LYS A 35 9.87 3.60 -25.76
N GLN A 36 9.70 3.65 -24.45
CA GLN A 36 10.75 3.84 -23.46
C GLN A 36 10.51 2.88 -22.27
N LYS A 37 11.57 2.64 -21.52
CA LYS A 37 11.48 1.85 -20.30
C LYS A 37 10.80 2.64 -19.21
N SER A 38 9.80 2.07 -18.58
CA SER A 38 9.18 2.54 -17.37
C SER A 38 9.56 1.66 -16.19
N TYR A 39 9.31 2.11 -14.97
CA TYR A 39 9.73 1.38 -13.77
C TYR A 39 8.61 1.35 -12.76
N ILE A 40 8.41 0.19 -12.12
CA ILE A 40 7.51 0.02 -10.99
C ILE A 40 8.32 -0.20 -9.74
N LEU A 41 8.15 0.64 -8.75
CA LEU A 41 8.69 0.48 -7.41
C LEU A 41 7.59 -0.02 -6.47
N ALA A 42 7.82 -1.19 -5.87
CA ALA A 42 7.03 -1.63 -4.73
C ALA A 42 7.33 -0.72 -3.54
N ILE A 43 6.31 -0.14 -2.93
CA ILE A 43 6.45 0.68 -1.72
C ILE A 43 5.71 0.04 -0.54
N ASN A 44 6.14 0.40 0.67
CA ASN A 44 5.43 0.07 1.90
C ASN A 44 5.46 1.31 2.80
N ARG A 45 4.29 1.79 3.21
CA ARG A 45 4.13 3.02 4.01
C ARG A 45 4.92 3.01 5.32
N LEU A 46 5.13 1.84 5.91
CA LEU A 46 5.84 1.68 7.19
C LEU A 46 7.36 1.63 7.06
N VAL A 47 7.88 1.69 5.83
CA VAL A 47 9.32 1.69 5.57
C VAL A 47 9.75 3.12 5.21
N PRO A 48 10.71 3.70 5.95
CA PRO A 48 11.10 5.07 5.74
C PRO A 48 11.85 5.27 4.42
N MET A 49 11.80 6.48 3.86
CA MET A 49 12.40 6.82 2.57
C MET A 49 13.92 6.55 2.49
N GLN A 50 14.63 6.56 3.62
CA GLN A 50 16.07 6.21 3.67
C GLN A 50 16.34 4.79 3.17
N PHE A 51 15.35 3.90 3.21
CA PHE A 51 15.48 2.56 2.65
C PHE A 51 15.66 2.57 1.13
N LEU A 52 15.23 3.63 0.43
CA LEU A 52 15.43 3.79 -1.01
C LEU A 52 16.91 3.71 -1.40
N ASP A 53 17.84 4.17 -0.55
CA ASP A 53 19.28 4.07 -0.78
C ASP A 53 19.78 2.62 -0.89
N THR A 54 19.02 1.67 -0.35
CA THR A 54 19.34 0.24 -0.43
C THR A 54 18.84 -0.43 -1.71
N ILE A 55 17.91 0.21 -2.45
CA ILE A 55 17.34 -0.31 -3.69
C ILE A 55 18.21 0.09 -4.88
N PRO A 56 18.84 -0.89 -5.56
CA PRO A 56 19.77 -0.57 -6.63
C PRO A 56 19.11 0.23 -7.76
N ASN A 57 19.79 1.30 -8.20
CA ASN A 57 19.39 2.15 -9.33
C ASN A 57 18.05 2.89 -9.20
N VAL A 58 17.39 2.91 -8.05
CA VAL A 58 16.06 3.54 -7.90
C VAL A 58 16.07 5.00 -8.37
N PHE A 59 17.01 5.81 -7.90
CA PHE A 59 17.10 7.23 -8.27
C PHE A 59 17.52 7.44 -9.73
N LYS A 60 18.38 6.55 -10.29
CA LYS A 60 18.73 6.59 -11.70
C LYS A 60 17.53 6.28 -12.59
N CYS A 61 16.74 5.25 -12.23
CA CYS A 61 15.54 4.89 -12.94
C CYS A 61 14.48 6.00 -12.85
N PHE A 62 14.30 6.58 -11.68
CA PHE A 62 13.43 7.74 -11.49
C PHE A 62 13.87 8.95 -12.33
N GLY A 63 15.17 9.25 -12.34
CA GLY A 63 15.73 10.35 -13.14
C GLY A 63 15.58 10.20 -14.65
N ASN A 64 15.31 9.00 -15.15
CA ASN A 64 15.07 8.72 -16.56
C ASN A 64 13.58 8.80 -16.96
N CYS A 65 12.69 9.07 -16.01
CA CYS A 65 11.25 9.14 -16.25
C CYS A 65 10.79 10.61 -16.38
N ASP A 66 9.71 10.79 -17.12
CA ASP A 66 9.10 12.10 -17.41
C ASP A 66 7.83 12.36 -16.60
N LYS A 67 7.33 11.36 -15.87
CA LYS A 67 6.12 11.43 -15.02
C LYS A 67 6.21 10.45 -13.86
N VAL A 68 5.49 10.76 -12.78
CA VAL A 68 5.23 9.85 -11.67
C VAL A 68 3.79 9.35 -11.76
N ILE A 69 3.60 8.06 -11.53
CA ILE A 69 2.26 7.45 -11.44
C ILE A 69 2.15 6.78 -10.08
N THR A 70 1.08 7.07 -9.37
CA THR A 70 0.78 6.55 -8.04
C THR A 70 -0.65 5.99 -7.98
N GLU A 71 -1.03 5.36 -6.89
CA GLU A 71 -2.40 4.89 -6.70
C GLU A 71 -3.38 6.05 -6.72
N PHE A 72 -3.09 7.08 -5.93
CA PHE A 72 -3.87 8.28 -5.80
C PHE A 72 -2.94 9.48 -5.62
N ALA A 73 -3.08 10.53 -6.45
CA ALA A 73 -2.24 11.71 -6.37
C ALA A 73 -2.61 12.55 -5.14
N MET A 74 -1.75 12.53 -4.11
CA MET A 74 -1.98 13.21 -2.84
C MET A 74 -1.90 14.75 -2.95
N GLN A 75 -1.43 15.28 -4.06
CA GLN A 75 -1.35 16.73 -4.31
C GLN A 75 -2.61 17.30 -4.97
N ASP A 76 -3.61 16.47 -5.27
CA ASP A 76 -4.92 16.92 -5.76
C ASP A 76 -5.77 17.41 -4.58
N TYR A 77 -5.69 18.71 -4.29
CA TYR A 77 -6.42 19.33 -3.17
C TYR A 77 -7.94 19.23 -3.30
N GLU A 78 -8.48 19.26 -4.52
CA GLU A 78 -9.93 19.12 -4.75
C GLU A 78 -10.36 17.68 -4.43
N ALA A 79 -9.60 16.69 -4.87
CA ALA A 79 -9.84 15.30 -4.55
C ALA A 79 -9.71 15.03 -3.05
N LEU A 80 -8.71 15.59 -2.37
CA LEU A 80 -8.58 15.48 -0.91
C LEU A 80 -9.74 16.13 -0.16
N ALA A 81 -10.25 17.28 -0.63
CA ALA A 81 -11.42 17.93 -0.04
C ALA A 81 -12.67 17.05 -0.20
N ALA A 82 -12.86 16.46 -1.39
CA ALA A 82 -13.95 15.52 -1.65
C ALA A 82 -13.88 14.26 -0.77
N LEU A 83 -12.68 13.69 -0.56
CA LEU A 83 -12.46 12.56 0.35
C LEU A 83 -12.83 12.91 1.79
N ARG A 84 -12.43 14.07 2.29
CA ARG A 84 -12.80 14.54 3.64
C ARG A 84 -14.31 14.68 3.80
N GLN A 85 -14.99 15.21 2.79
CA GLN A 85 -16.45 15.31 2.80
C GLN A 85 -17.13 13.94 2.76
N ALA A 86 -16.60 13.01 1.97
CA ALA A 86 -17.11 11.65 1.87
C ALA A 86 -16.96 10.84 3.18
N ALA A 87 -16.01 11.21 4.04
CA ALA A 87 -15.80 10.61 5.35
C ALA A 87 -16.87 11.01 6.39
N VAL A 88 -17.73 11.99 6.08
CA VAL A 88 -18.75 12.48 7.01
C VAL A 88 -20.05 11.71 6.86
N LEU A 89 -20.68 11.41 8.00
CA LEU A 89 -22.00 10.75 8.06
C LEU A 89 -23.12 11.71 7.67
N PRO A 90 -24.18 11.20 7.02
CA PRO A 90 -25.44 11.94 6.86
C PRO A 90 -26.02 12.34 8.24
N ASP A 91 -26.74 13.48 8.28
CA ASP A 91 -27.33 13.99 9.55
C ASP A 91 -28.33 13.04 10.20
N SER A 92 -28.93 12.15 9.43
CA SER A 92 -29.89 11.16 9.88
C SER A 92 -29.25 9.96 10.59
N VAL A 93 -27.92 9.79 10.48
CA VAL A 93 -27.19 8.64 11.04
C VAL A 93 -26.47 9.04 12.33
N LYS A 94 -26.70 8.28 13.40
CA LYS A 94 -26.04 8.44 14.69
C LYS A 94 -25.28 7.17 15.03
N LEU A 95 -24.00 7.27 15.30
CA LEU A 95 -23.14 6.12 15.67
C LEU A 95 -23.67 5.40 16.93
N SER A 96 -24.23 6.15 17.90
CA SER A 96 -24.82 5.57 19.12
C SER A 96 -25.92 4.56 18.88
N ASN A 97 -26.56 4.54 17.69
CA ASN A 97 -27.60 3.57 17.37
C ASN A 97 -27.04 2.18 16.98
N PHE A 98 -25.74 2.06 16.78
CA PHE A 98 -25.08 0.84 16.29
C PHE A 98 -24.21 0.16 17.34
N TYR A 99 -24.13 0.71 18.53
CA TYR A 99 -23.38 0.19 19.65
C TYR A 99 -24.24 0.15 20.90
N THR A 100 -23.96 -0.77 21.80
CA THR A 100 -24.46 -0.71 23.17
C THR A 100 -23.82 0.48 23.89
N GLU A 101 -24.40 0.92 25.00
CA GLU A 101 -23.86 2.03 25.80
C GLU A 101 -22.40 1.75 26.21
N SER A 102 -22.13 0.51 26.67
CA SER A 102 -20.78 0.10 27.08
C SER A 102 -19.77 0.04 25.90
N GLU A 103 -20.19 -0.39 24.72
CA GLU A 103 -19.34 -0.36 23.52
C GLU A 103 -19.05 1.08 23.08
N TYR A 104 -20.07 1.95 23.12
CA TYR A 104 -19.90 3.36 22.76
C TYR A 104 -18.93 4.07 23.70
N GLU A 105 -19.07 3.87 25.01
CA GLU A 105 -18.14 4.41 26.01
C GLU A 105 -16.73 3.83 25.83
N PHE A 106 -16.61 2.55 25.54
CA PHE A 106 -15.31 1.91 25.31
C PHE A 106 -14.62 2.49 24.07
N ILE A 107 -15.36 2.70 22.97
CA ILE A 107 -14.83 3.34 21.76
C ILE A 107 -14.42 4.79 22.06
N ASP A 108 -15.30 5.56 22.72
CA ASP A 108 -15.03 6.95 23.07
C ASP A 108 -13.73 7.10 23.89
N ASN A 109 -13.61 6.31 24.95
CA ASN A 109 -12.42 6.30 25.80
C ASN A 109 -11.16 5.91 25.04
N SER A 110 -11.25 4.89 24.18
CA SER A 110 -10.11 4.43 23.38
C SER A 110 -9.65 5.47 22.36
N LEU A 111 -10.59 6.15 21.70
CA LEU A 111 -10.27 7.24 20.78
C LEU A 111 -9.65 8.44 21.51
N ARG A 112 -10.17 8.80 22.69
CA ARG A 112 -9.56 9.87 23.53
C ARG A 112 -8.13 9.56 23.92
N ILE A 113 -7.87 8.33 24.35
CA ILE A 113 -6.53 7.90 24.77
C ILE A 113 -5.54 7.92 23.60
N ASN A 114 -5.95 7.41 22.44
CA ASN A 114 -5.03 7.22 21.31
C ASN A 114 -4.99 8.41 20.33
N LEU A 115 -6.14 9.09 20.10
CA LEU A 115 -6.24 10.20 19.15
C LEU A 115 -6.33 11.57 19.81
N GLY A 116 -6.51 11.62 21.14
CA GLY A 116 -6.77 12.87 21.86
C GLY A 116 -8.17 13.45 21.64
N MET A 117 -9.06 12.75 20.90
CA MET A 117 -10.41 13.19 20.54
C MET A 117 -11.39 12.04 20.78
N GLY A 118 -12.54 12.36 21.40
CA GLY A 118 -13.61 11.39 21.64
C GLY A 118 -14.74 11.49 20.62
N LEU A 119 -15.76 10.66 20.82
CA LEU A 119 -16.95 10.62 19.96
C LEU A 119 -17.82 11.88 20.05
N ASP A 120 -17.64 12.72 21.09
CA ASP A 120 -18.23 14.07 21.14
C ASP A 120 -17.77 14.94 19.97
N GLN A 121 -16.54 14.76 19.48
CA GLN A 121 -15.95 15.47 18.35
C GLN A 121 -16.02 14.66 17.04
N LEU A 122 -15.97 13.33 17.14
CA LEU A 122 -15.80 12.42 16.00
C LEU A 122 -17.09 11.69 15.59
N CYS A 123 -18.22 11.86 16.31
CA CYS A 123 -19.46 11.11 16.06
C CYS A 123 -20.09 11.33 14.66
N ARG A 124 -19.62 12.34 13.93
CA ARG A 124 -20.03 12.64 12.56
C ARG A 124 -19.17 11.95 11.50
N MET A 125 -18.13 11.26 11.89
CA MET A 125 -17.24 10.57 10.96
C MET A 125 -17.72 9.14 10.72
N LYS A 126 -17.54 8.64 9.49
CA LYS A 126 -17.81 7.23 9.17
C LYS A 126 -16.91 6.31 9.99
N PRO A 127 -17.41 5.13 10.45
CA PRO A 127 -16.59 4.20 11.22
C PRO A 127 -15.34 3.73 10.47
N SER A 128 -15.41 3.53 9.15
CA SER A 128 -14.23 3.21 8.33
C SER A 128 -13.13 4.29 8.42
N TYR A 129 -13.50 5.56 8.45
CA TYR A 129 -12.54 6.66 8.64
C TYR A 129 -11.92 6.65 10.04
N LEU A 130 -12.74 6.43 11.07
CA LEU A 130 -12.26 6.32 12.45
C LEU A 130 -11.32 5.13 12.63
N THR A 131 -11.63 4.00 11.96
CA THR A 131 -10.77 2.81 11.94
C THR A 131 -9.40 3.12 11.36
N GLU A 132 -9.33 3.82 10.22
CA GLU A 132 -8.05 4.18 9.60
C GLU A 132 -7.27 5.22 10.40
N MET A 133 -7.95 6.19 11.03
CA MET A 133 -7.31 7.11 11.98
C MET A 133 -6.66 6.35 13.13
N PHE A 134 -7.40 5.42 13.74
CA PHE A 134 -6.93 4.62 14.86
C PHE A 134 -5.77 3.70 14.45
N ARG A 135 -5.88 2.99 13.31
CA ARG A 135 -4.79 2.18 12.74
C ARG A 135 -3.53 3.01 12.51
N THR A 136 -3.68 4.18 11.92
CA THR A 136 -2.54 5.08 11.66
C THR A 136 -1.84 5.47 12.95
N GLU A 137 -2.59 5.78 13.99
CA GLU A 137 -2.02 6.13 15.28
C GLU A 137 -1.31 4.92 15.95
N LEU A 138 -1.89 3.72 15.86
CA LEU A 138 -1.21 2.50 16.31
C LEU A 138 0.13 2.30 15.58
N MET A 139 0.17 2.56 14.26
CA MET A 139 1.42 2.43 13.49
C MET A 139 2.46 3.46 13.93
N LYS A 140 2.05 4.70 14.24
CA LYS A 140 2.96 5.72 14.80
C LYS A 140 3.53 5.29 16.14
N GLN A 141 2.68 4.86 17.05
CA GLN A 141 3.08 4.51 18.42
C GLN A 141 3.93 3.22 18.49
N TRP A 142 3.57 2.19 17.73
CA TRP A 142 4.12 0.84 17.89
C TRP A 142 5.12 0.45 16.81
N LEU A 143 5.11 1.10 15.65
CA LEU A 143 5.98 0.79 14.51
C LEU A 143 6.83 2.00 14.04
N GLN A 144 6.76 3.11 14.78
CA GLN A 144 7.52 4.33 14.48
C GLN A 144 7.21 4.87 13.06
N TYR A 145 5.95 4.74 12.65
CA TYR A 145 5.52 5.27 11.36
C TYR A 145 5.57 6.80 11.37
N ASP A 146 6.17 7.36 10.34
CA ASP A 146 6.20 8.80 10.08
C ASP A 146 5.79 9.04 8.63
N GLU A 147 4.63 9.64 8.44
CA GLU A 147 4.06 9.93 7.13
C GLU A 147 4.95 10.85 6.28
N GLN A 148 5.65 11.80 6.91
CA GLN A 148 6.55 12.74 6.23
C GLN A 148 7.82 12.06 5.72
N GLN A 149 8.17 10.91 6.28
CA GLN A 149 9.33 10.12 5.88
C GLN A 149 8.95 8.90 5.05
N SER A 150 7.71 8.82 4.55
CA SER A 150 7.25 7.69 3.74
C SER A 150 7.87 7.73 2.33
N MET A 151 8.11 6.55 1.75
CA MET A 151 8.58 6.43 0.36
C MET A 151 7.59 7.02 -0.64
N GLU A 152 6.29 6.94 -0.34
CA GLU A 152 5.22 7.39 -1.19
C GLU A 152 5.26 8.90 -1.39
N SER A 153 5.33 9.65 -0.30
CA SER A 153 5.42 11.11 -0.32
C SER A 153 6.68 11.61 -1.02
N PHE A 154 7.79 10.89 -0.89
CA PHE A 154 9.08 11.32 -1.45
C PHE A 154 9.02 11.55 -2.96
N PHE A 155 8.52 10.58 -3.74
CA PHE A 155 8.52 10.71 -5.20
C PHE A 155 7.53 11.76 -5.70
N GLU A 156 6.38 11.94 -5.04
CA GLU A 156 5.43 12.99 -5.38
C GLU A 156 6.01 14.39 -5.10
N LEU A 157 6.67 14.58 -3.96
CA LEU A 157 7.31 15.85 -3.61
C LEU A 157 8.41 16.21 -4.59
N VAL A 158 9.32 15.26 -4.90
CA VAL A 158 10.40 15.50 -5.85
C VAL A 158 9.86 15.74 -7.26
N ALA A 159 8.79 15.05 -7.66
CA ALA A 159 8.13 15.29 -8.93
C ALA A 159 7.55 16.72 -9.01
N ALA A 160 6.90 17.19 -7.95
CA ALA A 160 6.39 18.56 -7.87
C ALA A 160 7.50 19.61 -7.97
N GLU A 161 8.62 19.44 -7.27
CA GLU A 161 9.80 20.31 -7.33
C GLU A 161 10.39 20.38 -8.75
N ARG A 162 10.29 19.28 -9.50
CA ARG A 162 10.80 19.19 -10.89
C ARG A 162 9.76 19.55 -11.94
N ASN A 163 8.56 19.96 -11.56
CA ASN A 163 7.42 20.16 -12.45
C ASN A 163 7.09 18.91 -13.31
N MET A 164 7.32 17.72 -12.79
CA MET A 164 6.92 16.46 -13.41
C MET A 164 5.44 16.18 -13.09
N PRO A 165 4.66 15.72 -14.07
CA PRO A 165 3.27 15.31 -13.83
C PRO A 165 3.19 14.18 -12.80
N VAL A 166 2.30 14.32 -11.82
CA VAL A 166 1.90 13.25 -10.89
C VAL A 166 0.49 12.80 -11.26
N ILE A 167 0.33 11.51 -11.50
CA ILE A 167 -0.90 10.92 -12.03
C ILE A 167 -1.39 9.82 -11.10
N GLY A 168 -2.62 9.96 -10.59
CA GLY A 168 -3.30 8.91 -9.86
C GLY A 168 -3.92 7.87 -10.80
N LEU A 169 -3.71 6.59 -10.51
CA LEU A 169 -4.36 5.50 -11.25
C LEU A 169 -5.83 5.38 -10.91
N ASP A 170 -6.22 5.64 -9.67
CA ASP A 170 -7.60 5.60 -9.25
C ASP A 170 -8.29 6.95 -9.48
N LYS A 171 -9.55 6.86 -9.82
CA LYS A 171 -10.43 8.02 -9.85
C LYS A 171 -10.94 8.30 -8.44
N ILE A 172 -11.16 9.57 -8.12
CA ILE A 172 -11.62 9.99 -6.80
C ILE A 172 -12.85 9.22 -6.32
N GLY A 173 -13.84 8.99 -7.16
CA GLY A 173 -15.05 8.24 -6.81
C GLY A 173 -14.77 6.77 -6.48
N GLU A 174 -13.77 6.15 -7.11
CA GLU A 174 -13.34 4.77 -6.80
C GLU A 174 -12.63 4.72 -5.45
N THR A 175 -11.76 5.71 -5.19
CA THR A 175 -11.09 5.84 -3.88
C THR A 175 -12.10 6.08 -2.76
N MET A 176 -13.08 6.97 -2.96
CA MET A 176 -14.16 7.22 -1.99
C MET A 176 -14.95 5.94 -1.70
N TYR A 177 -15.34 5.21 -2.76
CA TYR A 177 -16.04 3.94 -2.60
C TYR A 177 -15.21 2.93 -1.81
N MET A 178 -13.93 2.75 -2.17
CA MET A 178 -13.03 1.80 -1.49
C MET A 178 -12.82 2.12 -0.02
N LEU A 179 -12.67 3.38 0.32
CA LEU A 179 -12.37 3.79 1.69
C LEU A 179 -13.63 3.84 2.59
N PHE A 180 -14.78 4.22 2.03
CA PHE A 180 -15.91 4.64 2.87
C PHE A 180 -17.23 3.90 2.62
N ASP A 181 -17.43 3.34 1.43
CA ASP A 181 -18.75 2.85 1.02
C ASP A 181 -18.73 1.39 0.54
N ARG A 182 -17.57 0.76 0.46
CA ARG A 182 -17.44 -0.64 0.04
C ARG A 182 -18.12 -1.59 1.01
N GLU A 183 -17.87 -1.41 2.29
CA GLU A 183 -18.47 -2.24 3.33
C GLU A 183 -19.78 -1.64 3.84
N PRO A 184 -20.82 -2.47 4.07
CA PRO A 184 -22.05 -2.03 4.71
C PRO A 184 -21.77 -1.36 6.06
N PHE A 185 -22.54 -0.33 6.39
CA PHE A 185 -22.28 0.51 7.55
C PHE A 185 -22.16 -0.26 8.87
N HIS A 186 -23.01 -1.28 9.10
CA HIS A 186 -22.91 -2.10 10.29
C HIS A 186 -21.62 -2.91 10.39
N TRP A 187 -21.04 -3.35 9.25
CA TRP A 187 -19.73 -3.98 9.20
C TRP A 187 -18.61 -3.01 9.53
N GLN A 188 -18.71 -1.78 9.07
CA GLN A 188 -17.75 -0.72 9.44
C GLN A 188 -17.76 -0.48 10.95
N CYS A 189 -18.96 -0.46 11.57
CA CYS A 189 -19.10 -0.32 13.02
C CYS A 189 -18.45 -1.50 13.77
N GLN A 190 -18.68 -2.73 13.32
CA GLN A 190 -18.09 -3.92 13.92
C GLN A 190 -16.57 -3.95 13.77
N GLU A 191 -16.04 -3.55 12.61
CA GLU A 191 -14.60 -3.48 12.37
C GLU A 191 -13.92 -2.44 13.26
N LEU A 192 -14.51 -1.25 13.43
CA LEU A 192 -14.02 -0.25 14.37
C LEU A 192 -13.90 -0.80 15.79
N LEU A 193 -14.97 -1.43 16.29
CA LEU A 193 -14.98 -2.04 17.61
C LEU A 193 -13.89 -3.11 17.74
N LYS A 194 -13.79 -4.00 16.76
CA LYS A 194 -12.81 -5.10 16.73
C LYS A 194 -11.37 -4.58 16.74
N VAL A 195 -11.05 -3.59 15.92
CA VAL A 195 -9.69 -3.01 15.85
C VAL A 195 -9.32 -2.35 17.17
N ILE A 196 -10.27 -1.68 17.81
CA ILE A 196 -10.06 -1.07 19.15
C ILE A 196 -9.90 -2.14 20.24
N GLN A 197 -10.64 -3.24 20.16
CA GLN A 197 -10.56 -4.35 21.13
C GLN A 197 -9.27 -5.16 21.02
N TYR A 198 -8.70 -5.29 19.80
CA TYR A 198 -7.56 -6.15 19.53
C TYR A 198 -6.48 -5.43 18.70
N PRO A 199 -5.96 -4.27 19.18
CA PRO A 199 -5.02 -3.45 18.40
C PRO A 199 -3.70 -4.16 18.11
N GLU A 200 -3.30 -5.12 18.95
CA GLU A 200 -2.11 -5.94 18.74
C GLU A 200 -2.17 -6.81 17.49
N ASN A 201 -3.36 -7.20 17.04
CA ASN A 201 -3.53 -7.97 15.82
C ASN A 201 -3.18 -7.13 14.58
N GLU A 202 -3.62 -5.87 14.56
CA GLU A 202 -3.29 -4.91 13.50
C GLU A 202 -1.78 -4.70 13.42
N VAL A 203 -1.16 -4.41 14.56
CA VAL A 203 0.29 -4.19 14.65
C VAL A 203 1.09 -5.42 14.23
N LYS A 204 0.66 -6.62 14.64
CA LYS A 204 1.31 -7.89 14.27
C LYS A 204 1.23 -8.12 12.76
N GLN A 205 0.07 -7.89 12.16
CA GLN A 205 -0.11 -8.04 10.72
C GLN A 205 0.79 -7.09 9.94
N GLU A 206 0.77 -5.80 10.26
CA GLU A 206 1.58 -4.79 9.58
C GLU A 206 3.09 -5.06 9.76
N ARG A 207 3.52 -5.51 10.94
CA ARG A 207 4.90 -5.93 11.19
C ARG A 207 5.31 -7.11 10.32
N THR A 208 4.39 -8.07 10.12
CA THR A 208 4.62 -9.23 9.26
C THR A 208 4.76 -8.82 7.80
N ILE A 209 3.86 -7.97 7.30
CA ILE A 209 3.91 -7.44 5.93
C ILE A 209 5.19 -6.62 5.71
N LYS A 210 5.57 -5.77 6.68
CA LYS A 210 6.82 -5.01 6.63
C LYS A 210 8.05 -5.92 6.54
N ALA A 211 8.11 -6.99 7.32
CA ALA A 211 9.21 -7.95 7.26
C ALA A 211 9.28 -8.65 5.90
N MET A 212 8.15 -9.12 5.36
CA MET A 212 8.08 -9.72 4.02
C MET A 212 8.53 -8.73 2.93
N TYR A 213 8.15 -7.46 3.05
CA TYR A 213 8.56 -6.41 2.13
C TYR A 213 10.07 -6.19 2.14
N LEU A 214 10.68 -6.07 3.33
CA LEU A 214 12.12 -5.89 3.47
C LEU A 214 12.93 -7.06 2.89
N ASP A 215 12.34 -8.27 2.90
CA ASP A 215 12.89 -9.48 2.28
C ASP A 215 12.55 -9.58 0.77
N GLY A 216 11.74 -8.66 0.21
CA GLY A 216 11.27 -8.69 -1.19
C GLY A 216 10.31 -9.80 -1.54
N ARG A 217 9.65 -10.38 -0.56
CA ARG A 217 8.72 -11.50 -0.72
C ARG A 217 7.30 -11.01 -1.09
N LEU A 218 7.18 -10.36 -2.27
CA LEU A 218 5.91 -9.76 -2.70
C LEU A 218 4.80 -10.80 -2.89
N SER A 219 5.13 -12.01 -3.35
CA SER A 219 4.15 -13.09 -3.48
C SER A 219 3.63 -13.57 -2.13
N ASP A 220 4.49 -13.58 -1.09
CA ASP A 220 4.09 -13.94 0.27
C ASP A 220 3.17 -12.87 0.88
N ILE A 221 3.42 -11.60 0.59
CA ILE A 221 2.53 -10.49 0.97
C ILE A 221 1.14 -10.71 0.34
N ALA A 222 1.09 -10.99 -0.96
CA ALA A 222 -0.16 -11.26 -1.66
C ALA A 222 -0.88 -12.50 -1.09
N TYR A 223 -0.14 -13.56 -0.72
CA TYR A 223 -0.69 -14.73 -0.07
C TYR A 223 -1.23 -14.41 1.33
N GLN A 224 -0.50 -13.63 2.13
CA GLN A 224 -0.92 -13.19 3.46
C GLN A 224 -2.21 -12.37 3.40
N VAL A 225 -2.34 -11.50 2.40
CA VAL A 225 -3.54 -10.71 2.17
C VAL A 225 -4.72 -11.56 1.69
N LYS A 226 -4.46 -12.59 0.87
CA LYS A 226 -5.46 -13.53 0.32
C LYS A 226 -5.88 -14.62 1.31
N GLY A 227 -5.02 -14.95 2.28
CA GLY A 227 -5.01 -16.20 3.04
C GLY A 227 -6.35 -16.71 3.55
N PRO A 228 -6.51 -18.05 3.64
CA PRO A 228 -7.76 -18.70 4.03
C PRO A 228 -8.14 -18.49 5.50
N ASP A 229 -7.20 -18.08 6.32
CA ASP A 229 -7.37 -18.06 7.79
C ASP A 229 -7.93 -16.75 8.33
N ASN A 230 -8.33 -15.82 7.47
CA ASN A 230 -8.99 -14.53 7.81
C ASN A 230 -8.47 -13.86 9.10
N THR A 231 -7.20 -14.05 9.44
CA THR A 231 -6.52 -13.28 10.49
C THR A 231 -6.13 -11.90 9.99
N SER A 232 -6.18 -11.71 8.67
CA SER A 232 -6.02 -10.40 8.06
C SER A 232 -7.32 -9.61 8.15
N SER A 233 -7.24 -8.31 8.30
CA SER A 233 -8.37 -7.37 8.17
C SER A 233 -8.99 -7.38 6.76
N ILE A 234 -8.42 -8.11 5.81
CA ILE A 234 -8.85 -8.19 4.42
C ILE A 234 -9.63 -9.49 4.21
N SER A 235 -10.92 -9.39 3.93
CA SER A 235 -11.79 -10.53 3.61
C SER A 235 -11.54 -11.06 2.19
N PHE A 236 -12.06 -12.26 1.85
CA PHE A 236 -12.01 -12.79 0.48
C PHE A 236 -12.68 -11.86 -0.54
N SER A 237 -13.74 -11.15 -0.14
CA SER A 237 -14.37 -10.12 -0.97
C SER A 237 -13.40 -9.00 -1.29
N ASP A 238 -12.54 -8.63 -0.34
CA ASP A 238 -11.51 -7.61 -0.49
C ASP A 238 -10.46 -8.02 -1.50
N TYR A 239 -9.99 -9.26 -1.45
CA TYR A 239 -9.04 -9.77 -2.43
C TYR A 239 -9.57 -9.69 -3.86
N LYS A 240 -10.84 -10.03 -4.07
CA LYS A 240 -11.49 -9.88 -5.39
C LYS A 240 -11.46 -8.42 -5.87
N VAL A 241 -11.71 -7.48 -4.98
CA VAL A 241 -11.64 -6.05 -5.29
C VAL A 241 -10.21 -5.64 -5.65
N TYR A 242 -9.19 -6.14 -4.95
CA TYR A 242 -7.78 -5.93 -5.30
C TYR A 242 -7.45 -6.43 -6.70
N CYS A 243 -7.89 -7.65 -7.05
CA CYS A 243 -7.67 -8.21 -8.38
C CYS A 243 -8.33 -7.36 -9.47
N GLN A 244 -9.56 -6.90 -9.26
CA GLN A 244 -10.28 -6.02 -10.19
C GLN A 244 -9.59 -4.67 -10.34
N ARG A 245 -9.07 -4.10 -9.25
CA ARG A 245 -8.29 -2.84 -9.25
C ARG A 245 -7.05 -3.00 -10.13
N ASN A 246 -6.28 -4.07 -9.95
CA ASN A 246 -5.11 -4.38 -10.77
C ASN A 246 -5.47 -4.48 -12.27
N GLN A 247 -6.57 -5.13 -12.63
CA GLN A 247 -7.06 -5.21 -14.01
C GLN A 247 -7.38 -3.82 -14.60
N GLN A 248 -7.95 -2.92 -13.81
CA GLN A 248 -8.19 -1.54 -14.24
C GLN A 248 -6.89 -0.77 -14.39
N TRP A 249 -5.94 -0.96 -13.47
CA TRP A 249 -4.64 -0.30 -13.53
C TRP A 249 -3.84 -0.69 -14.77
N VAL A 250 -3.83 -1.97 -15.16
CA VAL A 250 -3.20 -2.40 -16.43
C VAL A 250 -3.76 -1.61 -17.62
N LYS A 251 -5.09 -1.46 -17.69
CA LYS A 251 -5.74 -0.70 -18.77
C LYS A 251 -5.36 0.79 -18.74
N ARG A 252 -5.27 1.38 -17.54
CA ARG A 252 -4.96 2.81 -17.33
C ARG A 252 -3.48 3.12 -17.56
N LEU A 253 -2.60 2.18 -17.25
CA LEU A 253 -1.16 2.32 -17.47
C LEU A 253 -0.80 2.32 -18.97
N LYS A 254 -1.53 1.57 -19.78
CA LYS A 254 -1.22 1.39 -21.22
C LYS A 254 -0.92 2.69 -21.99
N PRO A 255 -1.74 3.75 -21.97
CA PRO A 255 -1.43 4.99 -22.66
C PRO A 255 -0.12 5.62 -22.17
N TYR A 256 0.11 5.68 -20.86
CA TYR A 256 1.29 6.28 -20.27
C TYR A 256 2.58 5.53 -20.63
N LEU A 257 2.52 4.18 -20.66
CA LEU A 257 3.65 3.34 -21.05
C LEU A 257 3.96 3.47 -22.56
N THR A 258 2.98 3.80 -23.39
CA THR A 258 3.15 4.01 -24.82
C THR A 258 3.73 5.41 -25.15
N GLU A 259 3.38 6.42 -24.36
CA GLU A 259 3.76 7.81 -24.64
C GLU A 259 5.15 8.19 -24.16
N GLY A 260 5.66 7.60 -23.10
CA GLY A 260 6.95 7.95 -22.52
C GLY A 260 7.36 7.09 -21.34
N ALA A 261 8.39 7.49 -20.61
CA ALA A 261 8.89 6.79 -19.44
C ALA A 261 8.14 7.23 -18.19
N ALA A 262 7.58 6.27 -17.45
CA ALA A 262 6.89 6.51 -16.20
C ALA A 262 7.61 5.85 -15.02
N PHE A 263 7.70 6.56 -13.90
CA PHE A 263 8.07 5.98 -12.61
C PHE A 263 6.80 5.74 -11.79
N ILE A 264 6.51 4.47 -11.50
CA ILE A 264 5.24 4.03 -10.95
C ILE A 264 5.48 3.56 -9.53
N THR A 265 4.85 4.18 -8.53
CA THR A 265 4.96 3.80 -7.12
C THR A 265 3.64 3.20 -6.64
N LEU A 266 3.67 1.94 -6.24
CA LEU A 266 2.47 1.21 -5.81
C LEU A 266 2.76 0.40 -4.55
N ASN A 267 1.77 0.29 -3.67
CA ASN A 267 1.89 -0.55 -2.49
C ASN A 267 2.20 -2.00 -2.88
N ALA A 268 3.16 -2.58 -2.19
CA ALA A 268 3.64 -3.94 -2.41
C ALA A 268 2.54 -5.00 -2.42
N ILE A 269 1.44 -4.76 -1.69
CA ILE A 269 0.30 -5.69 -1.60
C ILE A 269 -0.37 -5.96 -2.96
N TYR A 270 -0.26 -5.03 -3.92
CA TYR A 270 -0.88 -5.15 -5.24
C TYR A 270 0.01 -5.85 -6.27
N LEU A 271 1.31 -5.98 -6.01
CA LEU A 271 2.27 -6.32 -7.06
C LEU A 271 2.50 -7.83 -7.22
N GLY A 272 2.57 -8.56 -6.11
CA GLY A 272 2.93 -9.98 -6.10
C GLY A 272 1.75 -10.93 -6.29
N GLY A 273 2.08 -12.22 -6.50
CA GLY A 273 1.10 -13.30 -6.65
C GLY A 273 0.53 -13.42 -8.06
N GLU A 274 -0.24 -14.49 -8.31
CA GLU A 274 -0.82 -14.82 -9.63
C GLU A 274 -1.76 -13.73 -10.16
N GLU A 275 -2.51 -13.08 -9.27
CA GLU A 275 -3.44 -11.98 -9.60
C GLU A 275 -2.80 -10.60 -9.38
N GLY A 276 -1.49 -10.58 -9.07
CA GLY A 276 -0.74 -9.36 -8.86
C GLY A 276 -0.54 -8.55 -10.14
N LEU A 277 -0.32 -7.25 -10.00
CA LEU A 277 -0.16 -6.35 -11.13
C LEU A 277 0.99 -6.77 -12.05
N LEU A 278 2.10 -7.29 -11.47
CA LEU A 278 3.25 -7.70 -12.28
C LEU A 278 2.90 -8.85 -13.24
N GLU A 279 2.16 -9.86 -12.78
CA GLU A 279 1.71 -10.96 -13.64
C GLU A 279 0.69 -10.51 -14.68
N GLN A 280 -0.22 -9.61 -14.29
CA GLN A 280 -1.19 -9.06 -15.24
C GLN A 280 -0.54 -8.19 -16.32
N LEU A 281 0.52 -7.43 -15.99
CA LEU A 281 1.31 -6.71 -17.00
C LEU A 281 2.05 -7.66 -17.93
N ARG A 282 2.66 -8.75 -17.41
CA ARG A 282 3.28 -9.80 -18.24
C ARG A 282 2.29 -10.43 -19.18
N ALA A 283 1.09 -10.77 -18.69
CA ALA A 283 0.01 -11.31 -19.53
C ALA A 283 -0.45 -10.32 -20.61
N ALA A 284 -0.32 -9.00 -20.36
CA ALA A 284 -0.60 -7.95 -21.32
C ALA A 284 0.56 -7.66 -22.28
N GLY A 285 1.70 -8.36 -22.16
CA GLY A 285 2.85 -8.26 -23.08
C GLY A 285 3.93 -7.24 -22.67
N TYR A 286 3.93 -6.80 -21.40
CA TYR A 286 4.96 -5.91 -20.83
C TYR A 286 6.02 -6.68 -20.06
#